data_d958025abb9bfe62c9daab171b2f52cc
#
_entry.id   d958025abb9bfe62c9daab171b2f52cc
#
_cell.length_a   1.000
_cell.length_b   1.000
_cell.length_c   1.000
_cell.angle_alpha   90.00
_cell.angle_beta   90.00
_cell.angle_gamma   90.00
#
_symmetry.space_group_name_H-M   'P 1'
#
loop_
_entity.id
_entity.type
_entity.pdbx_description
1 polymer ?
#
loop_
_entity_poly.entity_id
_entity_poly.type
_entity_poly.pdbx_seq_one_letter_code
_entity_poly.pdbx_strand_id
1 'polypeptide(L)'
;MHSSFFLAAVVGGEIVDLVGETGAVAKVVLLILLLFSLVSWAIILSKWSLLRRARVQSGRFVRAFRKAQGRLQDVSSVAEQFKPSPLVAVFEGGFEEYRRQVGNPTGIVRNLVAIQRSMQIANSEELSRFERNMPWLAITGAVTPFVGLFGTVWGIIDAFHGLGTAGGATLRAVAPGISEALITTAAGLAAAIPAVIAYNLIGSSIRDFAARGDDFALEMLNAVERQQPQAAYAPEAKR
;
A
#
# COMPACT_ATOMS: atom_id res chain seq x y z
N MET A 1 11.82 -29.47 11.98
CA MET A 1 11.97 -28.63 10.77
C MET A 1 11.99 -29.44 9.46
N HIS A 2 12.39 -30.71 9.43
CA HIS A 2 12.44 -31.54 8.20
C HIS A 2 11.06 -32.04 7.71
N SER A 3 10.09 -32.30 8.59
CA SER A 3 8.77 -32.83 8.18
C SER A 3 7.92 -31.82 7.43
N SER A 4 8.04 -30.52 7.73
CA SER A 4 7.29 -29.48 7.02
C SER A 4 7.79 -29.25 5.58
N PHE A 5 9.09 -29.46 5.34
CA PHE A 5 9.68 -29.35 4.01
C PHE A 5 9.32 -30.57 3.14
N PHE A 6 9.24 -31.74 3.75
CA PHE A 6 8.86 -32.99 3.08
C PHE A 6 7.37 -32.97 2.68
N LEU A 7 6.49 -32.49 3.56
CA LEU A 7 5.07 -32.27 3.26
C LEU A 7 4.85 -31.25 2.13
N ALA A 8 5.60 -30.14 2.15
CA ALA A 8 5.51 -29.14 1.07
C ALA A 8 6.01 -29.67 -0.28
N ALA A 9 7.02 -30.52 -0.29
CA ALA A 9 7.55 -31.13 -1.52
C ALA A 9 6.61 -32.21 -2.08
N VAL A 10 6.01 -33.03 -1.22
CA VAL A 10 5.05 -34.08 -1.64
C VAL A 10 3.76 -33.43 -2.14
N VAL A 11 3.20 -32.48 -1.41
CA VAL A 11 1.98 -31.75 -1.83
C VAL A 11 2.25 -30.93 -3.08
N GLY A 12 3.46 -30.35 -3.21
CA GLY A 12 3.86 -29.60 -4.41
C GLY A 12 3.97 -30.48 -5.64
N GLY A 13 4.49 -31.72 -5.52
CA GLY A 13 4.59 -32.67 -6.62
C GLY A 13 3.21 -33.13 -7.12
N GLU A 14 2.33 -33.54 -6.22
CA GLU A 14 0.96 -33.94 -6.56
C GLU A 14 0.15 -32.81 -7.22
N ILE A 15 0.32 -31.55 -6.77
CA ILE A 15 -0.35 -30.39 -7.41
C ILE A 15 0.21 -30.14 -8.81
N VAL A 16 1.51 -30.29 -9.02
CA VAL A 16 2.13 -30.11 -10.34
C VAL A 16 1.66 -31.16 -11.31
N ASP A 17 1.56 -32.44 -10.89
CA ASP A 17 1.06 -33.54 -11.72
C ASP A 17 -0.43 -33.33 -12.05
N LEU A 18 -1.25 -32.94 -11.07
CA LEU A 18 -2.65 -32.60 -11.29
C LEU A 18 -2.81 -31.43 -12.27
N VAL A 19 -1.98 -30.39 -12.17
CA VAL A 19 -1.98 -29.24 -13.12
C VAL A 19 -1.48 -29.69 -14.50
N GLY A 20 -0.60 -30.71 -14.58
CA GLY A 20 -0.11 -31.26 -15.84
C GLY A 20 -1.22 -31.91 -16.69
N GLU A 21 -2.16 -32.60 -16.05
CA GLU A 21 -3.28 -33.30 -16.69
C GLU A 21 -4.52 -32.42 -16.94
N THR A 22 -4.54 -31.15 -16.42
CA THR A 22 -5.70 -30.25 -16.55
C THR A 22 -6.00 -29.88 -18.00
N GLY A 23 -7.28 -29.58 -18.28
CA GLY A 23 -7.72 -29.07 -19.57
C GLY A 23 -7.12 -27.67 -19.91
N ALA A 24 -7.10 -27.32 -21.18
CA ALA A 24 -6.48 -26.09 -21.66
C ALA A 24 -7.06 -24.82 -20.99
N VAL A 25 -8.36 -24.77 -20.74
CA VAL A 25 -9.03 -23.60 -20.09
C VAL A 25 -8.61 -23.49 -18.63
N ALA A 26 -8.54 -24.59 -17.88
CA ALA A 26 -8.09 -24.58 -16.50
C ALA A 26 -6.63 -24.11 -16.39
N LYS A 27 -5.75 -24.50 -17.31
CA LYS A 27 -4.37 -24.02 -17.40
C LYS A 27 -4.30 -22.50 -17.60
N VAL A 28 -5.10 -21.95 -18.49
CA VAL A 28 -5.17 -20.49 -18.73
C VAL A 28 -5.67 -19.77 -17.50
N VAL A 29 -6.71 -20.28 -16.83
CA VAL A 29 -7.24 -19.70 -15.58
C VAL A 29 -6.16 -19.71 -14.50
N LEU A 30 -5.48 -20.83 -14.28
CA LEU A 30 -4.41 -20.94 -13.28
C LEU A 30 -3.23 -20.01 -13.59
N LEU A 31 -2.86 -19.85 -14.86
CA LEU A 31 -1.83 -18.91 -15.28
C LEU A 31 -2.21 -17.47 -14.96
N ILE A 32 -3.44 -17.08 -15.26
CA ILE A 32 -3.97 -15.73 -14.92
C ILE A 32 -3.91 -15.51 -13.42
N LEU A 33 -4.39 -16.47 -12.62
CA LEU A 33 -4.35 -16.38 -11.16
C LEU A 33 -2.93 -16.28 -10.60
N LEU A 34 -1.99 -17.04 -11.18
CA LEU A 34 -0.57 -16.96 -10.84
C LEU A 34 0.01 -15.58 -11.10
N LEU A 35 -0.29 -14.98 -12.25
CA LEU A 35 0.16 -13.62 -12.59
C LEU A 35 -0.40 -12.58 -11.60
N PHE A 36 -1.70 -12.65 -11.28
CA PHE A 36 -2.30 -11.79 -10.25
C PHE A 36 -1.62 -11.96 -8.89
N SER A 37 -1.35 -13.20 -8.50
CA SER A 37 -0.66 -13.53 -7.24
C SER A 37 0.75 -12.94 -7.21
N LEU A 38 1.55 -13.14 -8.25
CA LEU A 38 2.93 -12.62 -8.33
C LEU A 38 2.97 -11.09 -8.25
N VAL A 39 2.09 -10.40 -9.01
CA VAL A 39 1.98 -8.93 -8.95
C VAL A 39 1.58 -8.47 -7.56
N SER A 40 0.61 -9.12 -6.93
CA SER A 40 0.17 -8.78 -5.57
C SER A 40 1.29 -8.93 -4.55
N TRP A 41 2.02 -10.06 -4.56
CA TRP A 41 3.14 -10.26 -3.65
C TRP A 41 4.27 -9.24 -3.87
N ALA A 42 4.58 -8.88 -5.12
CA ALA A 42 5.55 -7.84 -5.43
C ALA A 42 5.14 -6.49 -4.81
N ILE A 43 3.86 -6.10 -4.92
CA ILE A 43 3.32 -4.88 -4.32
C ILE A 43 3.37 -4.97 -2.80
N ILE A 44 2.91 -6.07 -2.20
CA ILE A 44 2.88 -6.28 -0.75
C ILE A 44 4.28 -6.11 -0.15
N LEU A 45 5.26 -6.82 -0.67
CA LEU A 45 6.63 -6.79 -0.15
C LEU A 45 7.27 -5.40 -0.31
N SER A 46 7.07 -4.76 -1.47
CA SER A 46 7.55 -3.40 -1.72
C SER A 46 6.94 -2.39 -0.74
N LYS A 47 5.61 -2.41 -0.57
CA LYS A 47 4.91 -1.50 0.34
C LYS A 47 5.23 -1.76 1.80
N TRP A 48 5.31 -3.02 2.20
CA TRP A 48 5.68 -3.38 3.57
C TRP A 48 7.04 -2.80 3.96
N SER A 49 8.06 -2.98 3.10
CA SER A 49 9.40 -2.47 3.35
C SER A 49 9.43 -0.94 3.39
N LEU A 50 8.72 -0.29 2.45
CA LEU A 50 8.62 1.18 2.38
C LEU A 50 7.96 1.76 3.63
N LEU A 51 6.80 1.26 4.03
CA LEU A 51 6.04 1.75 5.19
C LEU A 51 6.78 1.50 6.51
N ARG A 52 7.46 0.35 6.63
CA ARG A 52 8.30 0.08 7.80
C ARG A 52 9.44 1.09 7.93
N ARG A 53 10.14 1.38 6.84
CA ARG A 53 11.21 2.39 6.81
C ARG A 53 10.66 3.78 7.09
N ALA A 54 9.56 4.17 6.43
CA ALA A 54 8.91 5.46 6.62
C ALA A 54 8.51 5.68 8.08
N ARG A 55 7.95 4.66 8.76
CA ARG A 55 7.55 4.73 10.17
C ARG A 55 8.74 4.98 11.10
N VAL A 56 9.84 4.27 10.91
CA VAL A 56 11.06 4.44 11.71
C VAL A 56 11.66 5.82 11.49
N GLN A 57 11.76 6.25 10.23
CA GLN A 57 12.36 7.55 9.90
C GLN A 57 11.48 8.72 10.34
N SER A 58 10.16 8.61 10.25
CA SER A 58 9.24 9.63 10.79
C SER A 58 9.42 9.82 12.30
N GLY A 59 9.55 8.74 13.06
CA GLY A 59 9.82 8.85 14.48
C GLY A 59 11.19 9.47 14.81
N ARG A 60 12.20 9.23 13.97
CA ARG A 60 13.52 9.87 14.11
C ARG A 60 13.45 11.36 13.75
N PHE A 61 12.77 11.70 12.68
CA PHE A 61 12.61 13.08 12.21
C PHE A 61 11.90 13.95 13.23
N VAL A 62 10.75 13.51 13.79
CA VAL A 62 10.03 14.27 14.82
C VAL A 62 10.92 14.52 16.05
N ARG A 63 11.70 13.52 16.48
CA ARG A 63 12.64 13.73 17.58
C ARG A 63 13.73 14.76 17.25
N ALA A 64 14.26 14.76 16.02
CA ALA A 64 15.24 15.73 15.57
C ALA A 64 14.63 17.15 15.53
N PHE A 65 13.41 17.27 15.01
CA PHE A 65 12.65 18.54 14.98
C PHE A 65 12.46 19.13 16.39
N ARG A 66 12.00 18.31 17.32
CA ARG A 66 11.79 18.72 18.72
C ARG A 66 13.10 19.08 19.43
N LYS A 67 14.18 18.33 19.17
CA LYS A 67 15.52 18.62 19.72
C LYS A 67 16.08 19.96 19.22
N ALA A 68 15.79 20.32 17.98
CA ALA A 68 16.18 21.61 17.41
C ALA A 68 15.36 22.80 17.99
N GLN A 69 14.43 22.53 18.92
CA GLN A 69 13.55 23.54 19.53
C GLN A 69 12.83 24.43 18.50
N GLY A 70 12.48 23.84 17.36
CA GLY A 70 11.81 24.55 16.27
C GLY A 70 12.68 25.46 15.43
N ARG A 71 14.02 25.45 15.57
CA ARG A 71 14.92 26.18 14.67
C ARG A 71 14.90 25.54 13.29
N LEU A 72 14.02 26.06 12.42
CA LEU A 72 13.68 25.46 11.13
C LEU A 72 14.90 25.31 10.23
N GLN A 73 15.85 26.24 10.28
CA GLN A 73 17.07 26.19 9.48
C GLN A 73 17.96 24.98 9.86
N ASP A 74 18.09 24.70 11.14
CA ASP A 74 18.89 23.55 11.63
C ASP A 74 18.24 22.23 11.21
N VAL A 75 16.90 22.14 11.25
CA VAL A 75 16.14 20.98 10.81
C VAL A 75 16.29 20.77 9.30
N SER A 76 16.21 21.86 8.52
CA SER A 76 16.34 21.82 7.06
C SER A 76 17.68 21.21 6.61
N SER A 77 18.77 21.50 7.32
CA SER A 77 20.10 20.99 6.99
C SER A 77 20.23 19.46 7.13
N VAL A 78 19.37 18.82 7.93
CA VAL A 78 19.43 17.38 8.22
C VAL A 78 18.20 16.61 7.74
N ALA A 79 17.17 17.28 7.22
CA ALA A 79 15.89 16.69 6.86
C ALA A 79 16.02 15.55 5.85
N GLU A 80 16.86 15.70 4.83
CA GLU A 80 17.14 14.71 3.77
C GLU A 80 17.55 13.33 4.32
N GLN A 81 18.23 13.28 5.48
CA GLN A 81 18.72 12.04 6.08
C GLN A 81 17.58 11.13 6.58
N PHE A 82 16.38 11.69 6.73
CA PHE A 82 15.21 10.96 7.24
C PHE A 82 14.27 10.47 6.14
N LYS A 83 14.63 10.58 4.87
CA LYS A 83 13.87 9.94 3.78
C LYS A 83 13.90 8.41 3.94
N PRO A 84 12.80 7.70 3.70
CA PRO A 84 11.56 8.11 3.06
C PRO A 84 10.41 8.51 4.03
N SER A 85 10.69 9.35 5.03
CA SER A 85 9.62 9.85 5.91
C SER A 85 8.71 10.84 5.17
N PRO A 86 7.38 10.66 5.17
CA PRO A 86 6.46 11.64 4.57
C PRO A 86 6.48 12.99 5.32
N LEU A 87 6.83 12.99 6.61
CA LEU A 87 6.93 14.22 7.40
C LEU A 87 8.06 15.15 6.94
N VAL A 88 9.08 14.60 6.25
CA VAL A 88 10.13 15.41 5.63
C VAL A 88 9.56 16.25 4.51
N ALA A 89 8.73 15.67 3.64
CA ALA A 89 8.09 16.41 2.55
C ALA A 89 7.14 17.49 3.09
N VAL A 90 6.36 17.18 4.15
CA VAL A 90 5.51 18.15 4.82
C VAL A 90 6.35 19.32 5.37
N PHE A 91 7.47 19.02 6.02
CA PHE A 91 8.40 20.03 6.52
C PHE A 91 8.98 20.88 5.38
N GLU A 92 9.48 20.24 4.33
CA GLU A 92 10.10 20.93 3.17
C GLU A 92 9.10 21.88 2.51
N GLY A 93 7.85 21.43 2.28
CA GLY A 93 6.79 22.27 1.72
C GLY A 93 6.47 23.49 2.57
N GLY A 94 6.35 23.31 3.87
CA GLY A 94 6.12 24.43 4.83
C GLY A 94 7.34 25.32 4.98
N PHE A 95 8.55 24.76 5.01
CA PHE A 95 9.79 25.52 5.16
C PHE A 95 10.12 26.38 3.92
N GLU A 96 9.82 25.88 2.73
CA GLU A 96 10.01 26.65 1.50
C GLU A 96 9.12 27.90 1.49
N GLU A 97 7.84 27.76 1.85
CA GLU A 97 6.92 28.89 1.96
C GLU A 97 7.33 29.85 3.09
N TYR A 98 7.72 29.31 4.25
CA TYR A 98 8.27 30.11 5.35
C TYR A 98 9.47 30.95 4.88
N ARG A 99 10.46 30.33 4.22
CA ARG A 99 11.67 31.02 3.71
C ARG A 99 11.32 32.11 2.70
N ARG A 100 10.31 31.86 1.85
CA ARG A 100 9.82 32.84 0.87
C ARG A 100 9.26 34.07 1.55
N GLN A 101 8.54 33.88 2.66
CA GLN A 101 7.95 34.97 3.41
C GLN A 101 8.97 35.74 4.25
N VAL A 102 9.88 35.05 4.91
CA VAL A 102 10.94 35.69 5.73
C VAL A 102 12.01 36.36 4.87
N GLY A 103 12.19 35.96 3.62
CA GLY A 103 13.09 36.62 2.67
C GLY A 103 12.67 38.01 2.23
N ASN A 104 11.51 38.52 2.69
CA ASN A 104 11.04 39.88 2.46
C ASN A 104 11.78 40.88 3.37
N PRO A 105 11.83 42.19 3.01
CA PRO A 105 12.54 43.22 3.79
C PRO A 105 12.08 43.37 5.26
N THR A 106 10.88 42.87 5.58
CA THR A 106 10.32 42.93 6.95
C THR A 106 10.76 41.75 7.83
N GLY A 107 11.26 40.66 7.26
CA GLY A 107 11.64 39.44 8.00
C GLY A 107 10.50 38.77 8.78
N ILE A 108 9.25 39.16 8.52
CA ILE A 108 8.08 38.71 9.27
C ILE A 108 7.22 37.79 8.39
N VAL A 109 6.76 36.70 8.97
CA VAL A 109 5.74 35.83 8.34
C VAL A 109 4.39 36.52 8.39
N ARG A 110 3.83 36.82 7.23
CA ARG A 110 2.54 37.50 7.10
C ARG A 110 1.35 36.57 6.95
N ASN A 111 1.57 35.37 6.50
CA ASN A 111 0.49 34.44 6.15
C ASN A 111 0.80 33.02 6.57
N LEU A 112 0.46 32.66 7.81
CA LEU A 112 0.58 31.32 8.35
C LEU A 112 -0.30 30.32 7.60
N VAL A 113 -1.46 30.76 7.10
CA VAL A 113 -2.37 29.91 6.32
C VAL A 113 -1.72 29.46 5.00
N ALA A 114 -0.87 30.30 4.40
CA ALA A 114 -0.13 29.90 3.20
C ALA A 114 0.88 28.77 3.51
N ILE A 115 1.58 28.86 4.64
CA ILE A 115 2.50 27.81 5.11
C ILE A 115 1.72 26.51 5.37
N GLN A 116 0.58 26.61 6.06
CA GLN A 116 -0.29 25.46 6.32
C GLN A 116 -0.75 24.80 5.03
N ARG A 117 -1.20 25.57 4.04
CA ARG A 117 -1.61 25.02 2.73
C ARG A 117 -0.47 24.30 2.01
N SER A 118 0.73 24.88 2.02
CA SER A 118 1.89 24.24 1.41
C SER A 118 2.21 22.90 2.06
N MET A 119 2.10 22.81 3.39
CA MET A 119 2.26 21.54 4.12
C MET A 119 1.16 20.54 3.80
N GLN A 120 -0.10 20.98 3.69
CA GLN A 120 -1.22 20.11 3.32
C GLN A 120 -1.09 19.57 1.91
N ILE A 121 -0.66 20.38 0.96
CA ILE A 121 -0.38 19.94 -0.42
C ILE A 121 0.72 18.86 -0.41
N ALA A 122 1.84 19.13 0.25
CA ALA A 122 2.95 18.18 0.35
C ALA A 122 2.52 16.87 1.04
N ASN A 123 1.69 16.95 2.10
CA ASN A 123 1.12 15.76 2.77
C ASN A 123 0.28 14.93 1.79
N SER A 124 -0.63 15.58 1.05
CA SER A 124 -1.50 14.91 0.07
C SER A 124 -0.72 14.25 -1.07
N GLU A 125 0.33 14.90 -1.56
CA GLU A 125 1.21 14.36 -2.61
C GLU A 125 1.95 13.11 -2.14
N GLU A 126 2.52 13.13 -0.93
CA GLU A 126 3.19 11.95 -0.37
C GLU A 126 2.23 10.80 -0.07
N LEU A 127 1.02 11.08 0.41
CA LEU A 127 0.00 10.05 0.60
C LEU A 127 -0.41 9.41 -0.71
N SER A 128 -0.65 10.21 -1.76
CA SER A 128 -0.94 9.72 -3.11
C SER A 128 0.19 8.82 -3.65
N ARG A 129 1.44 9.16 -3.34
CA ARG A 129 2.60 8.33 -3.66
C ARG A 129 2.60 6.99 -2.92
N PHE A 130 2.19 6.98 -1.65
CA PHE A 130 2.01 5.73 -0.90
C PHE A 130 0.83 4.90 -1.39
N GLU A 131 -0.25 5.51 -1.87
CA GLU A 131 -1.42 4.85 -2.41
C GLU A 131 -1.19 4.25 -3.81
N ARG A 132 -0.19 4.73 -4.52
CA ARG A 132 0.12 4.23 -5.87
C ARG A 132 0.28 2.70 -5.87
N ASN A 133 -0.36 2.02 -6.82
CA ASN A 133 -0.45 0.58 -6.98
C ASN A 133 -1.35 -0.15 -5.96
N MET A 134 -1.93 0.54 -4.97
CA MET A 134 -2.93 -0.07 -4.07
C MET A 134 -4.18 -0.58 -4.81
N PRO A 135 -4.68 0.09 -5.86
CA PRO A 135 -5.83 -0.42 -6.63
C PRO A 135 -5.61 -1.82 -7.19
N TRP A 136 -4.39 -2.22 -7.53
CA TRP A 136 -4.10 -3.58 -8.00
C TRP A 136 -4.37 -4.64 -6.93
N LEU A 137 -4.10 -4.38 -5.65
CA LEU A 137 -4.43 -5.30 -4.56
C LEU A 137 -5.95 -5.41 -4.39
N ALA A 138 -6.66 -4.30 -4.50
CA ALA A 138 -8.12 -4.30 -4.43
C ALA A 138 -8.74 -5.09 -5.61
N ILE A 139 -8.24 -4.87 -6.83
CA ILE A 139 -8.68 -5.60 -8.02
C ILE A 139 -8.38 -7.10 -7.87
N THR A 140 -7.17 -7.48 -7.45
CA THR A 140 -6.83 -8.87 -7.21
C THR A 140 -7.79 -9.52 -6.22
N GLY A 141 -8.00 -8.88 -5.08
CA GLY A 141 -8.91 -9.40 -4.04
C GLY A 141 -10.36 -9.54 -4.51
N ALA A 142 -10.83 -8.64 -5.37
CA ALA A 142 -12.20 -8.66 -5.87
C ALA A 142 -12.39 -9.62 -7.05
N VAL A 143 -11.42 -9.70 -7.98
CA VAL A 143 -11.57 -10.37 -9.28
C VAL A 143 -11.15 -11.85 -9.24
N THR A 144 -10.05 -12.18 -8.52
CA THR A 144 -9.49 -13.54 -8.59
C THR A 144 -10.43 -14.64 -8.07
N PRO A 145 -11.33 -14.44 -7.07
CA PRO A 145 -12.31 -15.45 -6.72
C PRO A 145 -13.28 -15.74 -7.86
N PHE A 146 -13.70 -14.74 -8.62
CA PHE A 146 -14.59 -14.93 -9.77
C PHE A 146 -13.89 -15.60 -10.95
N VAL A 147 -12.60 -15.32 -11.16
CA VAL A 147 -11.78 -16.04 -12.15
C VAL A 147 -11.65 -17.51 -11.76
N GLY A 148 -11.44 -17.80 -10.47
CA GLY A 148 -11.44 -19.17 -9.95
C GLY A 148 -12.79 -19.87 -10.13
N LEU A 149 -13.90 -19.17 -9.81
CA LEU A 149 -15.25 -19.68 -10.00
C LEU A 149 -15.56 -19.95 -11.48
N PHE A 150 -15.12 -19.08 -12.38
CA PHE A 150 -15.21 -19.34 -13.82
C PHE A 150 -14.53 -20.66 -14.20
N GLY A 151 -13.32 -20.90 -13.64
CA GLY A 151 -12.62 -22.17 -13.85
C GLY A 151 -13.42 -23.39 -13.36
N THR A 152 -14.12 -23.29 -12.22
CA THR A 152 -14.98 -24.40 -11.75
C THR A 152 -16.17 -24.63 -12.66
N VAL A 153 -16.87 -23.59 -13.07
CA VAL A 153 -18.03 -23.73 -13.95
C VAL A 153 -17.62 -24.36 -15.27
N TRP A 154 -16.50 -23.91 -15.86
CA TRP A 154 -16.00 -24.49 -17.10
C TRP A 154 -15.57 -25.94 -16.93
N GLY A 155 -14.81 -26.26 -15.90
CA GLY A 155 -14.35 -27.64 -15.66
C GLY A 155 -15.48 -28.63 -15.42
N ILE A 156 -16.56 -28.21 -14.75
CA ILE A 156 -17.77 -29.03 -14.59
C ILE A 156 -18.48 -29.22 -15.93
N ILE A 157 -18.61 -28.19 -16.76
CA ILE A 157 -19.20 -28.29 -18.09
C ILE A 157 -18.41 -29.29 -18.94
N ASP A 158 -17.07 -29.22 -18.93
CA ASP A 158 -16.20 -30.08 -19.72
C ASP A 158 -16.30 -31.56 -19.25
N ALA A 159 -16.32 -31.79 -17.92
CA ALA A 159 -16.51 -33.09 -17.32
C ALA A 159 -17.83 -33.76 -17.76
N PHE A 160 -18.94 -33.02 -17.76
CA PHE A 160 -20.24 -33.54 -18.20
C PHE A 160 -20.34 -33.71 -19.72
N HIS A 161 -19.68 -32.84 -20.48
CA HIS A 161 -19.59 -32.97 -21.93
C HIS A 161 -18.88 -34.28 -22.30
N GLY A 162 -17.72 -34.59 -21.63
CA GLY A 162 -17.00 -35.84 -21.83
C GLY A 162 -17.83 -37.09 -21.48
N LEU A 163 -18.71 -37.03 -20.47
CA LEU A 163 -19.60 -38.12 -20.09
C LEU A 163 -20.63 -38.44 -21.17
N GLY A 164 -21.15 -37.42 -21.85
CA GLY A 164 -22.14 -37.59 -22.94
C GLY A 164 -21.58 -38.30 -24.17
N THR A 165 -20.26 -38.19 -24.39
CA THR A 165 -19.60 -38.78 -25.57
C THR A 165 -19.02 -40.17 -25.31
N ALA A 166 -18.78 -40.58 -24.05
CA ALA A 166 -18.08 -41.81 -23.69
C ALA A 166 -18.95 -43.07 -23.61
N GLY A 167 -20.26 -43.01 -23.90
CA GLY A 167 -21.16 -44.20 -23.97
C GLY A 167 -21.35 -45.00 -22.67
N GLY A 168 -20.83 -44.53 -21.53
CA GLY A 168 -20.97 -45.18 -20.23
C GLY A 168 -20.80 -44.15 -19.08
N ALA A 169 -21.91 -43.89 -18.37
CA ALA A 169 -21.94 -42.94 -17.22
C ALA A 169 -21.25 -43.57 -16.00
N THR A 170 -19.95 -43.35 -15.81
CA THR A 170 -19.25 -43.76 -14.60
C THR A 170 -18.71 -42.53 -13.87
N LEU A 171 -18.77 -42.53 -12.52
CA LEU A 171 -18.20 -41.47 -11.67
C LEU A 171 -16.71 -41.26 -11.94
N ARG A 172 -15.99 -42.33 -12.32
CA ARG A 172 -14.55 -42.28 -12.69
C ARG A 172 -14.28 -41.35 -13.88
N ALA A 173 -15.24 -41.20 -14.79
CA ALA A 173 -15.05 -40.38 -15.99
C ALA A 173 -15.12 -38.87 -15.69
N VAL A 174 -15.87 -38.46 -14.68
CA VAL A 174 -16.07 -37.05 -14.32
C VAL A 174 -15.20 -36.58 -13.15
N ALA A 175 -14.74 -37.50 -12.29
CA ALA A 175 -13.98 -37.15 -11.09
C ALA A 175 -12.72 -36.30 -11.35
N PRO A 176 -11.89 -36.54 -12.38
CA PRO A 176 -10.74 -35.71 -12.68
C PRO A 176 -11.15 -34.27 -13.01
N GLY A 177 -12.11 -34.04 -13.90
CA GLY A 177 -12.55 -32.68 -14.29
C GLY A 177 -13.18 -31.90 -13.14
N ILE A 178 -13.90 -32.58 -12.23
CA ILE A 178 -14.43 -31.92 -11.02
C ILE A 178 -13.27 -31.55 -10.08
N SER A 179 -12.27 -32.43 -9.91
CA SER A 179 -11.10 -32.13 -9.08
C SER A 179 -10.34 -30.90 -9.59
N GLU A 180 -10.07 -30.87 -10.90
CA GLU A 180 -9.44 -29.72 -11.56
C GLU A 180 -10.22 -28.43 -11.38
N ALA A 181 -11.53 -28.49 -11.52
CA ALA A 181 -12.41 -27.37 -11.29
C ALA A 181 -12.25 -26.79 -9.88
N LEU A 182 -12.26 -27.62 -8.85
CA LEU A 182 -12.10 -27.21 -7.46
C LEU A 182 -10.73 -26.56 -7.19
N ILE A 183 -9.67 -27.04 -7.85
CA ILE A 183 -8.33 -26.47 -7.75
C ILE A 183 -8.30 -25.01 -8.25
N THR A 184 -9.00 -24.68 -9.33
CA THR A 184 -9.03 -23.32 -9.85
C THR A 184 -9.70 -22.35 -8.88
N THR A 185 -10.76 -22.75 -8.19
CA THR A 185 -11.38 -21.90 -7.15
C THR A 185 -10.47 -21.75 -5.94
N ALA A 186 -9.84 -22.82 -5.48
CA ALA A 186 -8.89 -22.76 -4.37
C ALA A 186 -7.71 -21.82 -4.70
N ALA A 187 -7.19 -21.85 -5.91
CA ALA A 187 -6.14 -20.95 -6.39
C ALA A 187 -6.61 -19.49 -6.44
N GLY A 188 -7.86 -19.23 -6.88
CA GLY A 188 -8.46 -17.91 -6.88
C GLY A 188 -8.55 -17.30 -5.48
N LEU A 189 -9.00 -18.10 -4.50
CA LEU A 189 -9.05 -17.69 -3.08
C LEU A 189 -7.65 -17.49 -2.49
N ALA A 190 -6.71 -18.37 -2.81
CA ALA A 190 -5.32 -18.26 -2.36
C ALA A 190 -4.64 -16.98 -2.85
N ALA A 191 -4.98 -16.46 -4.03
CA ALA A 191 -4.51 -15.18 -4.55
C ALA A 191 -5.24 -13.99 -3.91
N ALA A 192 -6.56 -14.10 -3.69
CA ALA A 192 -7.40 -13.03 -3.18
C ALA A 192 -7.13 -12.69 -1.71
N ILE A 193 -7.05 -13.70 -0.84
CA ILE A 193 -7.01 -13.50 0.61
C ILE A 193 -5.81 -12.64 1.04
N PRO A 194 -4.56 -12.95 0.63
CA PRO A 194 -3.42 -12.09 0.98
C PRO A 194 -3.54 -10.67 0.42
N ALA A 195 -4.08 -10.51 -0.79
CA ALA A 195 -4.25 -9.22 -1.42
C ALA A 195 -5.22 -8.31 -0.64
N VAL A 196 -6.38 -8.85 -0.21
CA VAL A 196 -7.38 -8.11 0.59
C VAL A 196 -6.82 -7.74 1.96
N ILE A 197 -6.16 -8.69 2.64
CA ILE A 197 -5.56 -8.43 3.95
C ILE A 197 -4.52 -7.31 3.83
N ALA A 198 -3.61 -7.42 2.85
CA ALA A 198 -2.57 -6.44 2.64
C ALA A 198 -3.13 -5.06 2.27
N TYR A 199 -4.13 -5.00 1.38
CA TYR A 199 -4.81 -3.77 1.02
C TYR A 199 -5.33 -3.01 2.25
N ASN A 200 -6.03 -3.73 3.15
CA ASN A 200 -6.59 -3.11 4.35
C ASN A 200 -5.51 -2.67 5.35
N LEU A 201 -4.48 -3.47 5.60
CA LEU A 201 -3.40 -3.14 6.53
C LEU A 201 -2.54 -1.98 6.02
N ILE A 202 -2.22 -1.96 4.73
CA ILE A 202 -1.47 -0.89 4.10
C ILE A 202 -2.30 0.39 4.11
N GLY A 203 -3.58 0.33 3.72
CA GLY A 203 -4.50 1.46 3.74
C GLY A 203 -4.66 2.07 5.14
N SER A 204 -4.75 1.25 6.19
CA SER A 204 -4.75 1.73 7.58
C SER A 204 -3.44 2.47 7.92
N SER A 205 -2.29 1.91 7.52
CA SER A 205 -1.00 2.56 7.76
C SER A 205 -0.85 3.89 7.03
N ILE A 206 -1.41 4.03 5.82
CA ILE A 206 -1.40 5.30 5.07
C ILE A 206 -2.26 6.34 5.78
N ARG A 207 -3.44 5.98 6.28
CA ARG A 207 -4.28 6.89 7.09
C ARG A 207 -3.58 7.35 8.37
N ASP A 208 -2.84 6.47 9.04
CA ASP A 208 -2.02 6.85 10.20
C ASP A 208 -0.94 7.87 9.82
N PHE A 209 -0.33 7.75 8.64
CA PHE A 209 0.63 8.74 8.15
C PHE A 209 -0.03 10.07 7.82
N ALA A 210 -1.25 10.07 7.27
CA ALA A 210 -2.03 11.29 7.02
C ALA A 210 -2.24 12.08 8.31
N ALA A 211 -2.79 11.43 9.34
CA ALA A 211 -3.02 12.05 10.64
C ALA A 211 -1.72 12.60 11.27
N ARG A 212 -0.63 11.83 11.21
CA ARG A 212 0.68 12.30 11.70
C ARG A 212 1.24 13.47 10.90
N GLY A 213 0.94 13.56 9.60
CA GLY A 213 1.30 14.68 8.76
C GLY A 213 0.59 15.95 9.19
N ASP A 214 -0.71 15.85 9.48
CA ASP A 214 -1.53 16.97 9.97
C ASP A 214 -1.09 17.44 11.37
N ASP A 215 -0.86 16.50 12.30
CA ASP A 215 -0.34 16.80 13.64
C ASP A 215 1.03 17.50 13.56
N PHE A 216 1.92 17.02 12.71
CA PHE A 216 3.23 17.60 12.50
C PHE A 216 3.14 19.01 11.88
N ALA A 217 2.20 19.24 10.95
CA ALA A 217 1.97 20.54 10.37
C ALA A 217 1.57 21.56 11.43
N LEU A 218 0.70 21.21 12.38
CA LEU A 218 0.34 22.05 13.52
C LEU A 218 1.54 22.32 14.45
N GLU A 219 2.36 21.28 14.73
CA GLU A 219 3.57 21.44 15.55
C GLU A 219 4.57 22.41 14.89
N MET A 220 4.72 22.32 13.57
CA MET A 220 5.59 23.24 12.81
C MET A 220 5.04 24.67 12.80
N LEU A 221 3.72 24.87 12.63
CA LEU A 221 3.12 26.21 12.69
C LEU A 221 3.35 26.87 14.05
N ASN A 222 3.15 26.12 15.14
CA ASN A 222 3.46 26.61 16.49
C ASN A 222 4.94 26.99 16.65
N ALA A 223 5.85 26.28 15.98
CA ALA A 223 7.27 26.63 15.99
C ALA A 223 7.54 27.91 15.20
N VAL A 224 6.88 28.10 14.06
CA VAL A 224 6.96 29.34 13.27
C VAL A 224 6.45 30.54 14.08
N GLU A 225 5.30 30.41 14.74
CA GLU A 225 4.73 31.47 15.56
C GLU A 225 5.66 31.89 16.70
N ARG A 226 6.28 30.92 17.39
CA ARG A 226 7.23 31.22 18.48
C ARG A 226 8.49 31.94 18.00
N GLN A 227 8.86 31.86 16.75
CA GLN A 227 10.02 32.53 16.18
C GLN A 227 9.72 33.96 15.73
N GLN A 228 8.45 34.35 15.71
CA GLN A 228 8.10 35.73 15.37
C GLN A 228 8.29 36.67 16.57
N PRO A 229 8.80 37.91 16.34
CA PRO A 229 8.82 38.91 17.38
C PRO A 229 7.39 39.20 17.83
N GLN A 230 7.14 39.23 19.15
CA GLN A 230 5.82 39.53 19.76
C GLN A 230 5.17 40.85 19.28
N ALA A 231 5.94 41.74 18.66
CA ALA A 231 5.45 43.03 18.12
C ALA A 231 4.47 42.88 16.93
N ALA A 232 4.40 41.71 16.29
CA ALA A 232 3.49 41.50 15.15
C ALA A 232 2.02 41.26 15.56
N TYR A 233 1.74 41.03 16.83
CA TYR A 233 0.40 40.80 17.40
C TYR A 233 -0.18 41.94 18.20
N ALA A 234 0.38 43.15 18.10
CA ALA A 234 -0.27 44.33 18.69
C ALA A 234 -1.57 44.59 17.91
N PRO A 235 -2.76 44.48 18.52
CA PRO A 235 -4.00 44.88 17.85
C PRO A 235 -3.88 46.34 17.49
N GLU A 236 -4.17 46.68 16.20
CA GLU A 236 -4.26 48.11 15.80
C GLU A 236 -5.18 48.83 16.80
N ALA A 237 -4.57 49.65 17.62
CA ALA A 237 -5.32 50.53 18.52
C ALA A 237 -6.21 51.39 17.62
N LYS A 238 -7.51 51.16 17.71
CA LYS A 238 -8.54 51.97 17.04
C LYS A 238 -8.24 53.45 17.31
N ARG A 239 -7.85 54.17 16.27
CA ARG A 239 -7.98 55.60 16.21
C ARG A 239 -9.32 55.98 15.61
#